data_b2a774fa9aeca6b5cf0664aaf863ae73
#
_entry.id   b2a774fa9aeca6b5cf0664aaf863ae73
#
_cell.length_a   1.000
_cell.length_b   1.000
_cell.length_c   1.000
_cell.angle_alpha   90.00
_cell.angle_beta   90.00
_cell.angle_gamma   90.00
#
_symmetry.space_group_name_H-M   'P 1'
#
loop_
_entity.id
_entity.type
_entity.pdbx_description
1 polymer ?
#
loop_
_entity_poly.entity_id
_entity_poly.type
_entity_poly.pdbx_seq_one_letter_code
_entity_poly.pdbx_strand_id
1 'polypeptide(L)'
;MRFIIIITALSFIGCNSWKHGKNFNYSELTFSDFNKALKSDSNYIILDVRTPKEYRHGHMKNAVNVSYFGSVFTDSIKKLDRNKTVYMYCQTQHRSPLASKKMKKLGFRKIIDLKGGFMKWENNQMPIEK
;
A
#
# COMPACT_ATOMS: atom_id res chain seq x y z
N MET A 1 40.84 34.65 -44.83
CA MET A 1 39.50 34.59 -44.25
C MET A 1 39.32 33.22 -43.55
N ARG A 2 39.33 33.18 -42.25
CA ARG A 2 39.13 31.94 -41.45
C ARG A 2 37.68 31.91 -40.96
N PHE A 3 36.90 30.95 -41.47
CA PHE A 3 35.54 30.72 -40.97
C PHE A 3 35.57 29.91 -39.66
N ILE A 4 35.12 30.53 -38.61
CA ILE A 4 34.91 29.86 -37.30
C ILE A 4 33.52 29.24 -37.34
N ILE A 5 33.47 27.90 -37.35
CA ILE A 5 32.23 27.13 -37.20
C ILE A 5 31.94 26.99 -35.71
N ILE A 6 30.91 27.71 -35.22
CA ILE A 6 30.40 27.56 -33.87
C ILE A 6 29.44 26.34 -33.85
N ILE A 7 29.90 25.25 -33.25
CA ILE A 7 29.08 24.08 -33.02
C ILE A 7 28.29 24.34 -31.70
N THR A 8 27.02 24.68 -31.83
CA THR A 8 26.11 24.73 -30.69
C THR A 8 25.73 23.31 -30.27
N ALA A 9 26.26 22.87 -29.13
CA ALA A 9 25.85 21.62 -28.50
C ALA A 9 24.43 21.76 -27.96
N LEU A 10 23.45 21.13 -28.61
CA LEU A 10 22.10 20.94 -28.06
C LEU A 10 22.20 19.90 -26.96
N SER A 11 22.10 20.37 -25.73
CA SER A 11 21.93 19.51 -24.55
C SER A 11 20.54 18.88 -24.60
N PHE A 12 20.45 17.62 -24.99
CA PHE A 12 19.24 16.82 -24.78
C PHE A 12 19.06 16.60 -23.28
N ILE A 13 18.17 17.37 -22.66
CA ILE A 13 17.66 17.06 -21.35
C ILE A 13 16.83 15.81 -21.51
N GLY A 14 17.46 14.68 -21.19
CA GLY A 14 16.79 13.37 -21.18
C GLY A 14 15.63 13.39 -20.19
N CYS A 15 14.42 13.34 -20.74
CA CYS A 15 13.22 13.11 -19.97
C CYS A 15 13.37 11.76 -19.26
N ASN A 16 13.63 11.78 -17.94
CA ASN A 16 13.66 10.58 -17.13
C ASN A 16 12.26 9.96 -17.15
N SER A 17 12.07 9.04 -18.10
CA SER A 17 10.90 8.17 -18.15
C SER A 17 10.81 7.43 -16.83
N TRP A 18 9.89 7.83 -15.99
CA TRP A 18 9.60 7.26 -14.69
C TRP A 18 9.18 5.80 -14.86
N LYS A 19 10.12 4.88 -14.69
CA LYS A 19 9.89 3.42 -14.77
C LYS A 19 9.03 2.99 -13.59
N HIS A 20 7.72 3.12 -13.73
CA HIS A 20 6.75 2.57 -12.81
C HIS A 20 6.83 1.04 -12.84
N GLY A 21 7.17 0.42 -11.74
CA GLY A 21 6.81 -0.98 -11.50
C GLY A 21 7.89 -2.03 -11.33
N LYS A 22 9.20 -1.70 -11.26
CA LYS A 22 10.22 -2.76 -11.15
C LYS A 22 10.39 -3.38 -9.76
N ASN A 23 9.84 -2.81 -8.68
CA ASN A 23 10.07 -3.29 -7.30
C ASN A 23 8.80 -3.36 -6.45
N PHE A 24 7.67 -3.81 -7.03
CA PHE A 24 6.46 -4.06 -6.24
C PHE A 24 6.51 -5.45 -5.62
N ASN A 25 6.39 -5.52 -4.30
CA ASN A 25 6.30 -6.74 -3.52
C ASN A 25 4.92 -6.83 -2.86
N TYR A 26 4.19 -7.90 -3.17
CA TYR A 26 2.96 -8.27 -2.49
C TYR A 26 3.15 -9.66 -1.89
N SER A 27 2.87 -9.80 -0.61
CA SER A 27 2.92 -11.08 0.10
C SER A 27 1.69 -11.25 0.98
N GLU A 28 1.23 -12.48 1.07
CA GLU A 28 0.19 -12.90 2.00
C GLU A 28 0.86 -13.64 3.15
N LEU A 29 0.66 -13.16 4.37
CA LEU A 29 1.24 -13.79 5.55
C LEU A 29 0.14 -14.43 6.41
N THR A 30 0.47 -15.56 7.01
CA THR A 30 -0.34 -16.14 8.08
C THR A 30 -0.48 -15.14 9.23
N PHE A 31 -1.48 -15.32 10.09
CA PHE A 31 -1.65 -14.47 11.27
C PHE A 31 -0.36 -14.35 12.10
N SER A 32 0.33 -15.48 12.36
CA SER A 32 1.56 -15.50 13.15
C SER A 32 2.68 -14.67 12.51
N ASP A 33 2.92 -14.90 11.21
CA ASP A 33 3.98 -14.22 10.48
C ASP A 33 3.67 -12.73 10.27
N PHE A 34 2.39 -12.40 10.00
CA PHE A 34 1.93 -11.02 9.88
C PHE A 34 2.16 -10.24 11.19
N ASN A 35 1.75 -10.82 12.33
CA ASN A 35 1.92 -10.19 13.64
C ASN A 35 3.41 -10.04 14.01
N LYS A 36 4.24 -11.04 13.70
CA LYS A 36 5.70 -10.98 13.89
C LYS A 36 6.32 -9.88 13.02
N ALA A 37 5.98 -9.83 11.74
CA ALA A 37 6.49 -8.83 10.82
C ALA A 37 6.07 -7.41 11.24
N LEU A 38 4.80 -7.22 11.62
CA LEU A 38 4.28 -5.93 12.09
C LEU A 38 5.03 -5.42 13.32
N LYS A 39 5.34 -6.30 14.29
CA LYS A 39 6.08 -5.93 15.50
C LYS A 39 7.54 -5.56 15.25
N SER A 40 8.15 -6.09 14.20
CA SER A 40 9.56 -5.84 13.84
C SER A 40 9.75 -4.68 12.87
N ASP A 41 8.69 -4.18 12.25
CA ASP A 41 8.73 -3.06 11.32
C ASP A 41 8.53 -1.74 12.09
N SER A 42 9.31 -0.72 11.77
CA SER A 42 9.20 0.62 12.38
C SER A 42 8.66 1.68 11.41
N ASN A 43 8.47 1.33 10.13
CA ASN A 43 8.07 2.27 9.10
C ASN A 43 6.93 1.71 8.23
N TYR A 44 5.74 1.69 8.79
CA TYR A 44 4.58 1.06 8.18
C TYR A 44 3.29 1.87 8.29
N ILE A 45 2.28 1.43 7.56
CA ILE A 45 0.87 1.83 7.66
C ILE A 45 0.05 0.56 7.85
N ILE A 46 -0.92 0.54 8.76
CA ILE A 46 -1.95 -0.49 8.81
C ILE A 46 -3.16 0.04 8.05
N LEU A 47 -3.60 -0.68 7.03
CA LEU A 47 -4.69 -0.28 6.13
C LEU A 47 -5.85 -1.26 6.21
N ASP A 48 -6.98 -0.79 6.72
CA ASP A 48 -8.26 -1.50 6.71
C ASP A 48 -9.06 -1.11 5.47
N VAL A 49 -9.25 -2.05 4.54
CA VAL A 49 -10.03 -1.80 3.31
C VAL A 49 -11.48 -2.25 3.40
N ARG A 50 -11.97 -2.54 4.61
CA ARG A 50 -13.36 -2.84 4.90
C ARG A 50 -14.22 -1.58 4.83
N THR A 51 -15.53 -1.77 4.89
CA THR A 51 -16.48 -0.65 4.96
C THR A 51 -16.30 0.15 6.27
N PRO A 52 -16.70 1.44 6.30
CA PRO A 52 -16.69 2.22 7.54
C PRO A 52 -17.54 1.59 8.66
N LYS A 53 -18.61 0.88 8.32
CA LYS A 53 -19.45 0.16 9.29
C LYS A 53 -18.67 -0.99 9.94
N GLU A 54 -17.98 -1.83 9.16
CA GLU A 54 -17.13 -2.91 9.68
C GLU A 54 -16.01 -2.35 10.56
N TYR A 55 -15.34 -1.29 10.12
CA TYR A 55 -14.28 -0.62 10.86
C TYR A 55 -14.73 -0.12 12.24
N ARG A 56 -15.89 0.56 12.33
CA ARG A 56 -16.43 1.06 13.61
C ARG A 56 -16.85 -0.05 14.59
N HIS A 57 -17.15 -1.25 14.12
CA HIS A 57 -17.45 -2.39 15.01
C HIS A 57 -16.19 -2.95 15.69
N GLY A 58 -15.03 -2.70 15.12
CA GLY A 58 -13.72 -3.09 15.64
C GLY A 58 -12.69 -3.14 14.54
N HIS A 59 -11.47 -2.70 14.84
CA HIS A 59 -10.35 -2.64 13.89
C HIS A 59 -9.01 -2.83 14.60
N MET A 60 -7.95 -3.10 13.87
CA MET A 60 -6.60 -3.15 14.44
C MET A 60 -6.18 -1.78 14.95
N LYS A 61 -5.47 -1.74 16.07
CA LYS A 61 -4.93 -0.50 16.63
C LYS A 61 -4.16 0.31 15.59
N ASN A 62 -4.44 1.62 15.53
CA ASN A 62 -3.84 2.56 14.59
C ASN A 62 -4.12 2.28 13.10
N ALA A 63 -5.08 1.43 12.77
CA ALA A 63 -5.45 1.20 11.37
C ALA A 63 -6.12 2.42 10.76
N VAL A 64 -5.74 2.73 9.53
CA VAL A 64 -6.41 3.73 8.69
C VAL A 64 -7.48 3.02 7.86
N ASN A 65 -8.72 3.50 7.91
CA ASN A 65 -9.79 2.93 7.09
C ASN A 65 -9.91 3.65 5.75
N VAL A 66 -9.78 2.90 4.68
CA VAL A 66 -10.10 3.35 3.32
C VAL A 66 -10.91 2.25 2.63
N SER A 67 -12.23 2.38 2.62
CA SER A 67 -13.11 1.36 2.05
C SER A 67 -12.82 1.10 0.57
N TYR A 68 -12.56 -0.17 0.23
CA TYR A 68 -12.34 -0.57 -1.16
C TYR A 68 -13.54 -0.26 -2.07
N PHE A 69 -14.75 -0.33 -1.54
CA PHE A 69 -15.98 -0.04 -2.28
C PHE A 69 -16.31 1.46 -2.38
N GLY A 70 -15.55 2.32 -1.68
CA GLY A 70 -15.78 3.76 -1.73
C GLY A 70 -15.35 4.35 -3.09
N SER A 71 -16.17 5.29 -3.62
CA SER A 71 -15.82 6.06 -4.83
C SER A 71 -14.51 6.83 -4.67
N VAL A 72 -14.17 7.20 -3.45
CA VAL A 72 -12.95 7.95 -3.08
C VAL A 72 -11.72 7.08 -2.77
N PHE A 73 -11.79 5.75 -2.95
CA PHE A 73 -10.70 4.84 -2.61
C PHE A 73 -9.37 5.30 -3.20
N THR A 74 -9.33 5.52 -4.50
CA THR A 74 -8.10 5.91 -5.21
C THR A 74 -7.54 7.24 -4.69
N ASP A 75 -8.38 8.24 -4.44
CA ASP A 75 -7.95 9.55 -3.98
C ASP A 75 -7.48 9.53 -2.53
N SER A 76 -8.11 8.72 -1.69
CA SER A 76 -7.68 8.50 -0.31
C SER A 76 -6.34 7.77 -0.24
N ILE A 77 -6.15 6.71 -1.04
CA ILE A 77 -4.89 5.96 -1.10
C ILE A 77 -3.73 6.82 -1.60
N LYS A 78 -3.96 7.72 -2.55
CA LYS A 78 -2.92 8.65 -3.05
C LYS A 78 -2.31 9.53 -1.96
N LYS A 79 -3.02 9.77 -0.86
CA LYS A 79 -2.56 10.57 0.28
C LYS A 79 -1.61 9.81 1.21
N LEU A 80 -1.54 8.48 1.11
CA LEU A 80 -0.67 7.66 1.93
C LEU A 80 0.77 7.65 1.40
N ASP A 81 1.73 7.50 2.30
CA ASP A 81 3.15 7.38 1.94
C ASP A 81 3.45 6.04 1.27
N ARG A 82 3.81 6.09 -0.01
CA ARG A 82 4.09 4.91 -0.86
C ARG A 82 5.41 4.22 -0.55
N ASN A 83 6.28 4.85 0.25
CA ASN A 83 7.57 4.30 0.64
C ASN A 83 7.48 3.43 1.91
N LYS A 84 6.37 3.52 2.64
CA LYS A 84 6.12 2.70 3.81
C LYS A 84 5.65 1.29 3.42
N THR A 85 5.95 0.31 4.27
CA THR A 85 5.30 -1.01 4.18
C THR A 85 3.82 -0.84 4.54
N VAL A 86 2.92 -1.36 3.71
CA VAL A 86 1.49 -1.36 4.00
C VAL A 86 1.07 -2.75 4.48
N TYR A 87 0.71 -2.85 5.75
CA TYR A 87 0.05 -4.01 6.33
C TYR A 87 -1.44 -3.85 6.10
N MET A 88 -2.00 -4.70 5.25
CA MET A 88 -3.38 -4.55 4.79
C MET A 88 -4.25 -5.72 5.20
N TYR A 89 -5.53 -5.45 5.43
CA TYR A 89 -6.52 -6.48 5.63
C TYR A 89 -7.90 -6.04 5.16
N CYS A 90 -8.72 -7.02 4.81
CA CYS A 90 -10.17 -6.87 4.76
C CYS A 90 -10.82 -7.89 5.71
N GLN A 91 -12.11 -8.22 5.59
CA GLN A 91 -12.77 -9.16 6.51
C GLN A 91 -12.26 -10.60 6.33
N THR A 92 -12.19 -11.08 5.09
CA THR A 92 -11.90 -12.49 4.73
C THR A 92 -10.91 -12.64 3.58
N GLN A 93 -10.13 -11.60 3.26
CA GLN A 93 -9.13 -11.58 2.19
C GLN A 93 -9.68 -11.61 0.74
N HIS A 94 -10.90 -11.14 0.49
CA HIS A 94 -11.40 -11.00 -0.89
C HIS A 94 -11.13 -9.60 -1.47
N ARG A 95 -11.27 -8.54 -0.66
CA ARG A 95 -11.11 -7.13 -1.08
C ARG A 95 -9.65 -6.68 -1.10
N SER A 96 -8.83 -7.17 -0.17
CA SER A 96 -7.44 -6.73 -0.03
C SER A 96 -6.56 -7.07 -1.23
N PRO A 97 -6.64 -8.26 -1.88
CA PRO A 97 -5.88 -8.51 -3.10
C PRO A 97 -6.28 -7.59 -4.26
N LEU A 98 -7.56 -7.21 -4.35
CA LEU A 98 -8.04 -6.27 -5.36
C LEU A 98 -7.56 -4.83 -5.08
N ALA A 99 -7.54 -4.43 -3.81
CA ALA A 99 -6.97 -3.16 -3.37
C ALA A 99 -5.48 -3.08 -3.70
N SER A 100 -4.71 -4.15 -3.43
CA SER A 100 -3.28 -4.21 -3.72
C SER A 100 -2.96 -4.00 -5.20
N LYS A 101 -3.77 -4.54 -6.11
CA LYS A 101 -3.62 -4.32 -7.56
C LYS A 101 -3.80 -2.86 -7.95
N LYS A 102 -4.76 -2.15 -7.33
CA LYS A 102 -4.93 -0.70 -7.54
C LYS A 102 -3.75 0.08 -6.96
N MET A 103 -3.31 -0.28 -5.75
CA MET A 103 -2.20 0.38 -5.07
C MET A 103 -0.86 0.21 -5.81
N LYS A 104 -0.62 -0.96 -6.41
CA LYS A 104 0.53 -1.18 -7.31
C LYS A 104 0.57 -0.14 -8.43
N LYS A 105 -0.56 0.12 -9.09
CA LYS A 105 -0.67 1.12 -10.17
C LYS A 105 -0.42 2.54 -9.66
N LEU A 106 -0.66 2.80 -8.38
CA LEU A 106 -0.42 4.08 -7.72
C LEU A 106 1.01 4.24 -7.19
N GLY A 107 1.89 3.23 -7.41
CA GLY A 107 3.31 3.31 -7.08
C GLY A 107 3.68 2.87 -5.66
N PHE A 108 2.81 2.18 -4.95
CA PHE A 108 3.18 1.52 -3.69
C PHE A 108 4.19 0.42 -3.94
N ARG A 109 5.12 0.22 -3.00
CA ARG A 109 6.26 -0.69 -3.20
C ARG A 109 6.10 -2.01 -2.49
N LYS A 110 5.54 -2.01 -1.28
CA LYS A 110 5.46 -3.21 -0.44
C LYS A 110 4.12 -3.27 0.27
N ILE A 111 3.40 -4.36 0.03
CA ILE A 111 2.12 -4.65 0.68
C ILE A 111 2.18 -6.06 1.26
N ILE A 112 1.84 -6.15 2.54
CA ILE A 112 1.70 -7.41 3.29
C ILE A 112 0.23 -7.55 3.66
N ASP A 113 -0.41 -8.58 3.11
CA ASP A 113 -1.84 -8.86 3.31
C ASP A 113 -2.02 -9.94 4.37
N LEU A 114 -2.94 -9.71 5.30
CA LEU A 114 -3.28 -10.70 6.32
C LEU A 114 -4.13 -11.81 5.71
N LYS A 115 -3.56 -13.01 5.58
CA LYS A 115 -4.26 -14.20 5.11
C LYS A 115 -5.45 -14.53 6.00
N GLY A 116 -6.63 -14.59 5.39
CA GLY A 116 -7.91 -14.80 6.09
C GLY A 116 -8.50 -13.55 6.75
N GLY A 117 -7.85 -12.38 6.62
CA GLY A 117 -8.37 -11.07 6.98
C GLY A 117 -8.59 -10.84 8.48
N PHE A 118 -9.39 -9.82 8.79
CA PHE A 118 -9.69 -9.40 10.16
C PHE A 118 -10.36 -10.50 11.01
N MET A 119 -11.12 -11.39 10.37
CA MET A 119 -11.69 -12.55 11.05
C MET A 119 -10.61 -13.43 11.72
N LYS A 120 -9.43 -13.56 11.11
CA LYS A 120 -8.30 -14.27 11.73
C LYS A 120 -7.71 -13.52 12.92
N TRP A 121 -7.70 -12.19 12.87
CA TRP A 121 -7.27 -11.34 13.97
C TRP A 121 -8.18 -11.51 15.19
N GLU A 122 -9.50 -11.42 14.98
CA GLU A 122 -10.49 -11.61 16.03
C GLU A 122 -10.47 -13.04 16.63
N ASN A 123 -10.39 -14.07 15.78
CA ASN A 123 -10.36 -15.47 16.23
C ASN A 123 -9.11 -15.79 17.07
N ASN A 124 -8.04 -15.02 16.95
CA ASN A 124 -6.87 -15.12 17.80
C ASN A 124 -6.92 -14.16 19.00
N GLN A 125 -8.10 -13.60 19.31
CA GLN A 125 -8.35 -12.73 20.47
C GLN A 125 -7.36 -11.56 20.58
N MET A 126 -6.95 -11.02 19.44
CA MET A 126 -6.03 -9.90 19.41
C MET A 126 -6.74 -8.59 19.77
N PRO A 127 -6.01 -7.62 20.37
CA PRO A 127 -6.57 -6.32 20.71
C PRO A 127 -7.19 -5.61 19.50
N ILE A 128 -8.38 -5.06 19.72
CA ILE A 128 -9.11 -4.22 18.74
C ILE A 128 -9.47 -2.88 19.35
N GLU A 129 -9.57 -1.86 18.51
CA GLU A 129 -10.14 -0.54 18.82
C GLU A 129 -11.55 -0.43 18.23
N LYS A 130 -12.40 0.41 18.81
CA LYS A 130 -13.75 0.73 18.32
C LYS A 130 -13.92 2.23 18.11
#